data_f6a12da7d3e39a8f57be400fd1112e8c
#
_entry.id   f6a12da7d3e39a8f57be400fd1112e8c
#
_cell.length_a   1.000
_cell.length_b   1.000
_cell.length_c   1.000
_cell.angle_alpha   90.00
_cell.angle_beta   90.00
_cell.angle_gamma   90.00
#
_symmetry.space_group_name_H-M   'P 1'
#
loop_
_entity.id
_entity.type
_entity.pdbx_description
1 polymer ?
#
loop_
_entity_poly.entity_id
_entity_poly.type
_entity_poly.pdbx_seq_one_letter_code
_entity_poly.pdbx_strand_id
1 'polypeptide(L)'
;MDRQIKVLFVFTANQYNVLNEMLWKLADCLERKHGFLVGKHRLDDYEKICGYEWDVVFCGQAIEFSKLQKADGRVHMTWFVDHPRYLLPRILPYEQKENVWIGCVDRRHMAFLKKYYGIRNTFFAPHFGWKSKKLLAEPNASYQDRKYGLFFPASNVRWEEDVACRYPGLTGALRTIAEETIRLLLEHTEIPLEEAMEAVLTRYGETEVLELSRECLEAAGEYIDFYVRIYARNKVIRALLNAGITVTVCGRNWSEFPENETERAHLQILGEELPYEEAIEVMADSKVVLNVMPWFKDGSHERIA
;
A
#
# COMPACT_ATOMS: atom_id res chain seq x y z
N MET A 1 -9.23 -0.17 -39.72
CA MET A 1 -8.90 0.80 -38.65
C MET A 1 -9.17 0.08 -37.35
N ASP A 2 -8.14 -0.12 -36.53
CA ASP A 2 -8.33 -0.74 -35.22
C ASP A 2 -9.21 0.17 -34.37
N ARG A 3 -10.23 -0.42 -33.73
CA ARG A 3 -11.15 0.31 -32.85
C ARG A 3 -10.35 0.90 -31.70
N GLN A 4 -10.47 2.20 -31.45
CA GLN A 4 -9.84 2.85 -30.31
C GLN A 4 -10.47 2.33 -29.01
N ILE A 5 -9.62 1.83 -28.08
CA ILE A 5 -10.04 1.34 -26.76
C ILE A 5 -10.44 2.52 -25.88
N LYS A 6 -11.59 2.40 -25.23
CA LYS A 6 -12.15 3.42 -24.33
C LYS A 6 -11.99 2.98 -22.88
N VAL A 7 -11.26 3.76 -22.07
CA VAL A 7 -10.97 3.48 -20.67
C VAL A 7 -11.54 4.57 -19.76
N LEU A 8 -12.37 4.18 -18.82
CA LEU A 8 -12.88 5.06 -17.78
C LEU A 8 -12.06 4.89 -16.49
N PHE A 9 -11.42 5.96 -16.03
CA PHE A 9 -10.83 6.02 -14.71
C PHE A 9 -11.82 6.61 -13.72
N VAL A 10 -12.04 5.88 -12.61
CA VAL A 10 -12.93 6.31 -11.52
C VAL A 10 -12.09 6.67 -10.28
N PHE A 11 -12.19 7.91 -9.87
CA PHE A 11 -11.47 8.49 -8.73
C PHE A 11 -12.35 8.56 -7.49
N THR A 12 -11.75 8.31 -6.33
CA THR A 12 -12.44 8.34 -5.03
C THR A 12 -11.60 9.10 -4.02
N ALA A 13 -12.20 9.53 -2.92
CA ALA A 13 -11.45 10.12 -1.83
C ALA A 13 -10.47 9.08 -1.24
N ASN A 14 -9.21 9.46 -1.08
CA ASN A 14 -8.18 8.65 -0.44
C ASN A 14 -7.20 9.52 0.34
N GLN A 15 -6.46 8.89 1.24
CA GLN A 15 -5.52 9.59 2.10
C GLN A 15 -4.43 10.29 1.27
N TYR A 16 -4.20 11.57 1.53
CA TYR A 16 -3.23 12.43 0.84
C TYR A 16 -3.38 12.50 -0.69
N ASN A 17 -4.47 12.02 -1.23
CA ASN A 17 -4.76 11.96 -2.67
C ASN A 17 -3.73 11.17 -3.51
N VAL A 18 -2.85 10.38 -2.89
CA VAL A 18 -1.73 9.68 -3.56
C VAL A 18 -2.21 8.76 -4.67
N LEU A 19 -3.20 7.91 -4.36
CA LEU A 19 -3.73 6.95 -5.33
C LEU A 19 -4.36 7.65 -6.54
N ASN A 20 -5.10 8.73 -6.33
CA ASN A 20 -5.69 9.50 -7.43
C ASN A 20 -4.63 10.17 -8.30
N GLU A 21 -3.57 10.71 -7.71
CA GLU A 21 -2.46 11.28 -8.48
C GLU A 21 -1.79 10.21 -9.36
N MET A 22 -1.56 9.02 -8.82
CA MET A 22 -1.04 7.90 -9.59
C MET A 22 -1.98 7.51 -10.73
N LEU A 23 -3.27 7.30 -10.43
CA LEU A 23 -4.26 6.96 -11.45
C LEU A 23 -4.38 8.04 -12.52
N TRP A 24 -4.30 9.31 -12.13
CA TRP A 24 -4.32 10.43 -13.08
C TRP A 24 -3.12 10.40 -14.03
N LYS A 25 -1.90 10.18 -13.52
CA LYS A 25 -0.69 10.04 -14.33
C LYS A 25 -0.76 8.84 -15.27
N LEU A 26 -1.32 7.71 -14.79
CA LEU A 26 -1.55 6.53 -15.63
C LEU A 26 -2.54 6.84 -16.76
N ALA A 27 -3.65 7.49 -16.45
CA ALA A 27 -4.67 7.91 -17.42
C ALA A 27 -4.06 8.82 -18.50
N ASP A 28 -3.29 9.83 -18.11
CA ASP A 28 -2.58 10.71 -19.04
C ASP A 28 -1.57 9.97 -19.92
N CYS A 29 -0.88 8.98 -19.37
CA CYS A 29 0.06 8.17 -20.12
C CYS A 29 -0.65 7.33 -21.18
N LEU A 30 -1.76 6.68 -20.83
CA LEU A 30 -2.56 5.90 -21.79
C LEU A 30 -3.12 6.77 -22.92
N GLU A 31 -3.61 7.96 -22.59
CA GLU A 31 -4.14 8.90 -23.57
C GLU A 31 -3.05 9.39 -24.54
N ARG A 32 -1.95 9.94 -23.98
CA ARG A 32 -0.92 10.63 -24.78
C ARG A 32 0.04 9.70 -25.49
N LYS A 33 0.41 8.56 -24.88
CA LYS A 33 1.42 7.66 -25.44
C LYS A 33 0.86 6.46 -26.17
N HIS A 34 -0.36 6.04 -25.82
CA HIS A 34 -0.95 4.81 -26.33
C HIS A 34 -2.25 5.05 -27.13
N GLY A 35 -2.71 6.29 -27.21
CA GLY A 35 -3.85 6.66 -28.04
C GLY A 35 -5.20 6.10 -27.57
N PHE A 36 -5.33 5.73 -26.29
CA PHE A 36 -6.63 5.34 -25.73
C PHE A 36 -7.57 6.56 -25.64
N LEU A 37 -8.86 6.33 -25.71
CA LEU A 37 -9.84 7.33 -25.33
C LEU A 37 -10.06 7.21 -23.82
N VAL A 38 -9.65 8.23 -23.06
CA VAL A 38 -9.67 8.16 -21.61
C VAL A 38 -10.69 9.12 -21.01
N GLY A 39 -11.63 8.56 -20.23
CA GLY A 39 -12.51 9.32 -19.34
C GLY A 39 -11.94 9.38 -17.91
N LYS A 40 -12.04 10.53 -17.25
CA LYS A 40 -11.53 10.78 -15.90
C LYS A 40 -12.68 11.36 -15.06
N HIS A 41 -13.30 10.54 -14.22
CA HIS A 41 -14.49 10.96 -13.48
C HIS A 41 -14.42 10.59 -12.00
N ARG A 42 -15.05 11.39 -11.16
CA ARG A 42 -15.27 11.04 -9.76
C ARG A 42 -16.41 10.03 -9.65
N LEU A 43 -16.35 9.21 -8.63
CA LEU A 43 -17.38 8.20 -8.36
C LEU A 43 -18.79 8.82 -8.23
N ASP A 44 -18.89 10.02 -7.64
CA ASP A 44 -20.15 10.73 -7.46
C ASP A 44 -20.85 11.09 -8.79
N ASP A 45 -20.06 11.17 -9.86
CA ASP A 45 -20.56 11.44 -11.21
C ASP A 45 -20.85 10.17 -12.01
N TYR A 46 -20.59 8.98 -11.42
CA TYR A 46 -20.65 7.71 -12.17
C TYR A 46 -22.02 7.46 -12.82
N GLU A 47 -23.11 7.77 -12.16
CA GLU A 47 -24.45 7.59 -12.73
C GLU A 47 -24.66 8.42 -14.00
N LYS A 48 -24.02 9.58 -14.11
CA LYS A 48 -24.06 10.44 -15.31
C LYS A 48 -23.25 9.87 -16.46
N ILE A 49 -22.21 9.08 -16.16
CA ILE A 49 -21.25 8.55 -17.13
C ILE A 49 -21.46 7.08 -17.48
N CYS A 50 -22.27 6.35 -16.71
CA CYS A 50 -22.54 4.93 -16.97
C CYS A 50 -23.29 4.68 -18.30
N GLY A 51 -23.89 5.72 -18.90
CA GLY A 51 -24.52 5.66 -20.22
C GLY A 51 -23.55 5.63 -21.41
N TYR A 52 -22.27 5.95 -21.20
CA TYR A 52 -21.27 5.91 -22.27
C TYR A 52 -20.74 4.47 -22.45
N GLU A 53 -20.45 4.11 -23.69
CA GLU A 53 -19.82 2.84 -24.00
C GLU A 53 -18.33 2.88 -23.68
N TRP A 54 -17.94 2.30 -22.55
CA TRP A 54 -16.55 2.08 -22.14
C TRP A 54 -16.17 0.61 -22.35
N ASP A 55 -14.97 0.33 -22.78
CA ASP A 55 -14.43 -1.04 -22.88
C ASP A 55 -13.87 -1.51 -21.55
N VAL A 56 -13.21 -0.59 -20.84
CA VAL A 56 -12.59 -0.85 -19.53
C VAL A 56 -13.02 0.21 -18.52
N VAL A 57 -13.34 -0.23 -17.31
CA VAL A 57 -13.51 0.64 -16.14
C VAL A 57 -12.40 0.34 -15.16
N PHE A 58 -11.63 1.34 -14.79
CA PHE A 58 -10.46 1.23 -13.93
C PHE A 58 -10.64 2.04 -12.65
N CYS A 59 -10.43 1.41 -11.48
CA CYS A 59 -10.45 2.07 -10.17
C CYS A 59 -9.30 1.60 -9.28
N GLY A 60 -9.00 2.36 -8.22
CA GLY A 60 -8.06 1.93 -7.18
C GLY A 60 -8.75 1.26 -6.01
N GLN A 61 -8.10 0.27 -5.37
CA GLN A 61 -8.52 -0.35 -4.11
C GLN A 61 -9.93 -0.97 -4.12
N ALA A 62 -10.45 -1.35 -5.29
CA ALA A 62 -11.82 -1.88 -5.48
C ALA A 62 -12.91 -1.03 -4.81
N ILE A 63 -12.68 0.28 -4.69
CA ILE A 63 -13.64 1.18 -4.07
C ILE A 63 -14.90 1.21 -4.96
N GLU A 64 -16.06 0.96 -4.33
CA GLU A 64 -17.38 0.99 -4.99
C GLU A 64 -17.53 0.05 -6.20
N PHE A 65 -16.79 -1.06 -6.21
CA PHE A 65 -16.85 -2.06 -7.28
C PHE A 65 -18.30 -2.51 -7.55
N SER A 66 -19.12 -2.59 -6.51
CA SER A 66 -20.55 -2.92 -6.63
C SER A 66 -21.36 -1.92 -7.44
N LYS A 67 -21.01 -0.65 -7.41
CA LYS A 67 -21.66 0.39 -8.21
C LYS A 67 -21.23 0.34 -9.68
N LEU A 68 -20.00 -0.08 -9.94
CA LEU A 68 -19.41 -0.11 -11.28
C LEU A 68 -19.89 -1.28 -12.14
N GLN A 69 -20.49 -2.31 -11.55
CA GLN A 69 -20.80 -3.58 -12.21
C GLN A 69 -22.11 -3.64 -13.03
N LYS A 70 -22.85 -2.55 -13.12
CA LYS A 70 -24.15 -2.55 -13.81
C LYS A 70 -24.08 -2.74 -15.32
N ALA A 71 -22.90 -2.75 -15.92
CA ALA A 71 -22.75 -2.83 -17.34
C ALA A 71 -22.22 -4.20 -17.80
N ASP A 72 -23.04 -4.94 -18.51
CA ASP A 72 -22.69 -6.23 -19.09
C ASP A 72 -21.57 -6.08 -20.13
N GLY A 73 -20.58 -6.99 -20.08
CA GLY A 73 -19.54 -7.15 -21.09
C GLY A 73 -18.33 -6.21 -20.98
N ARG A 74 -18.27 -5.31 -19.99
CA ARG A 74 -17.10 -4.46 -19.76
C ARG A 74 -16.06 -5.18 -18.93
N VAL A 75 -14.79 -4.86 -19.18
CA VAL A 75 -13.69 -5.27 -18.30
C VAL A 75 -13.61 -4.31 -17.12
N HIS A 76 -13.66 -4.85 -15.92
CA HIS A 76 -13.48 -4.10 -14.67
C HIS A 76 -12.10 -4.39 -14.13
N MET A 77 -11.29 -3.36 -13.97
CA MET A 77 -9.95 -3.46 -13.43
C MET A 77 -9.83 -2.66 -12.15
N THR A 78 -9.16 -3.23 -11.17
CA THR A 78 -8.79 -2.51 -9.95
C THR A 78 -7.31 -2.69 -9.65
N TRP A 79 -6.69 -1.65 -9.13
CA TRP A 79 -5.29 -1.68 -8.73
C TRP A 79 -5.14 -1.62 -7.21
N PHE A 80 -4.55 -2.65 -6.64
CA PHE A 80 -4.29 -2.79 -5.22
C PHE A 80 -2.88 -2.32 -4.89
N VAL A 81 -2.80 -1.20 -4.18
CA VAL A 81 -1.55 -0.64 -3.65
C VAL A 81 -1.25 -1.11 -2.21
N ASP A 82 -2.23 -1.75 -1.57
CA ASP A 82 -2.09 -2.40 -0.27
C ASP A 82 -2.27 -3.92 -0.40
N HIS A 83 -2.04 -4.64 0.70
CA HIS A 83 -2.24 -6.08 0.73
C HIS A 83 -3.73 -6.43 0.49
N PRO A 84 -4.04 -7.39 -0.41
CA PRO A 84 -5.42 -7.73 -0.79
C PRO A 84 -6.34 -8.09 0.37
N ARG A 85 -5.82 -8.64 1.47
CA ARG A 85 -6.65 -9.01 2.64
C ARG A 85 -7.48 -7.86 3.19
N TYR A 86 -7.00 -6.61 3.11
CA TYR A 86 -7.76 -5.42 3.53
C TYR A 86 -8.95 -5.12 2.62
N LEU A 87 -8.93 -5.69 1.43
CA LEU A 87 -9.87 -5.39 0.35
C LEU A 87 -10.77 -6.59 0.01
N LEU A 88 -10.59 -7.72 0.68
CA LEU A 88 -11.37 -8.95 0.45
C LEU A 88 -12.88 -8.72 0.45
N PRO A 89 -13.48 -8.00 1.42
CA PRO A 89 -14.92 -7.76 1.40
C PRO A 89 -15.43 -7.05 0.15
N ARG A 90 -14.53 -6.31 -0.55
CA ARG A 90 -14.87 -5.57 -1.77
C ARG A 90 -14.76 -6.41 -3.02
N ILE A 91 -14.00 -7.51 -3.00
CA ILE A 91 -13.71 -8.33 -4.18
C ILE A 91 -14.31 -9.72 -4.14
N LEU A 92 -14.49 -10.35 -2.97
CA LEU A 92 -15.07 -11.70 -2.85
C LEU A 92 -16.43 -11.85 -3.56
N PRO A 93 -17.34 -10.85 -3.55
CA PRO A 93 -18.58 -10.95 -4.33
C PRO A 93 -18.38 -11.11 -5.84
N TYR A 94 -17.16 -10.96 -6.33
CA TYR A 94 -16.80 -10.93 -7.75
C TYR A 94 -15.76 -11.95 -8.15
N GLU A 95 -15.37 -12.84 -7.26
CA GLU A 95 -14.32 -13.85 -7.45
C GLU A 95 -14.52 -14.74 -8.66
N GLN A 96 -15.79 -15.02 -9.02
CA GLN A 96 -16.17 -15.88 -10.14
C GLN A 96 -16.38 -15.12 -11.47
N LYS A 97 -16.17 -13.80 -11.50
CA LYS A 97 -16.42 -13.00 -12.70
C LYS A 97 -15.19 -12.93 -13.59
N GLU A 98 -15.30 -13.43 -14.81
CA GLU A 98 -14.24 -13.47 -15.79
C GLU A 98 -13.81 -12.07 -16.26
N ASN A 99 -14.70 -11.09 -16.19
CA ASN A 99 -14.44 -9.72 -16.63
C ASN A 99 -13.86 -8.81 -15.53
N VAL A 100 -13.56 -9.34 -14.31
CA VAL A 100 -12.96 -8.62 -13.20
C VAL A 100 -11.49 -8.97 -13.09
N TRP A 101 -10.62 -7.95 -13.12
CA TRP A 101 -9.17 -8.09 -13.04
C TRP A 101 -8.55 -7.28 -11.91
N ILE A 102 -7.60 -7.88 -11.19
CA ILE A 102 -6.96 -7.27 -10.04
C ILE A 102 -5.47 -7.10 -10.30
N GLY A 103 -5.03 -5.86 -10.42
CA GLY A 103 -3.61 -5.49 -10.44
C GLY A 103 -3.06 -5.45 -9.02
N CYS A 104 -1.96 -6.14 -8.76
CA CYS A 104 -1.29 -6.18 -7.47
C CYS A 104 0.11 -5.60 -7.58
N VAL A 105 0.51 -4.81 -6.60
CA VAL A 105 1.86 -4.20 -6.53
C VAL A 105 2.95 -5.17 -6.07
N ASP A 106 2.56 -6.34 -5.62
CA ASP A 106 3.46 -7.41 -5.15
C ASP A 106 3.00 -8.76 -5.72
N ARG A 107 3.94 -9.57 -6.23
CA ARG A 107 3.61 -10.89 -6.79
C ARG A 107 3.13 -11.88 -5.74
N ARG A 108 3.57 -11.72 -4.48
CA ARG A 108 3.06 -12.52 -3.35
C ARG A 108 1.58 -12.25 -3.09
N HIS A 109 1.11 -11.02 -3.32
CA HIS A 109 -0.31 -10.69 -3.24
C HIS A 109 -1.16 -11.44 -4.28
N MET A 110 -0.63 -11.63 -5.49
CA MET A 110 -1.30 -12.48 -6.50
C MET A 110 -1.35 -13.94 -6.06
N ALA A 111 -0.24 -14.45 -5.51
CA ALA A 111 -0.16 -15.81 -4.98
C ALA A 111 -1.16 -16.01 -3.82
N PHE A 112 -1.26 -15.04 -2.92
CA PHE A 112 -2.23 -15.01 -1.83
C PHE A 112 -3.68 -15.11 -2.33
N LEU A 113 -4.09 -14.24 -3.27
CA LEU A 113 -5.44 -14.27 -3.84
C LEU A 113 -5.77 -15.62 -4.50
N LYS A 114 -4.82 -16.17 -5.23
CA LYS A 114 -4.98 -17.48 -5.88
C LYS A 114 -5.07 -18.62 -4.88
N LYS A 115 -4.19 -18.64 -3.88
CA LYS A 115 -4.06 -19.75 -2.93
C LYS A 115 -5.24 -19.83 -1.97
N TYR A 116 -5.62 -18.69 -1.37
CA TYR A 116 -6.61 -18.65 -0.30
C TYR A 116 -8.04 -18.43 -0.78
N TYR A 117 -8.22 -17.80 -1.95
CA TYR A 117 -9.53 -17.38 -2.46
C TYR A 117 -9.84 -17.86 -3.88
N GLY A 118 -8.93 -18.60 -4.53
CA GLY A 118 -9.16 -19.11 -5.89
C GLY A 118 -9.21 -18.03 -6.98
N ILE A 119 -8.93 -16.76 -6.65
CA ILE A 119 -8.98 -15.64 -7.59
C ILE A 119 -7.77 -15.71 -8.53
N ARG A 120 -8.02 -15.89 -9.84
CA ARG A 120 -7.00 -16.11 -10.86
C ARG A 120 -6.77 -14.91 -11.77
N ASN A 121 -7.77 -14.08 -11.97
CA ASN A 121 -7.67 -12.90 -12.85
C ASN A 121 -6.88 -11.79 -12.16
N THR A 122 -5.59 -12.01 -12.02
CA THR A 122 -4.65 -11.08 -11.38
C THR A 122 -3.48 -10.78 -12.32
N PHE A 123 -2.91 -9.60 -12.20
CA PHE A 123 -1.70 -9.21 -12.92
C PHE A 123 -0.78 -8.37 -12.03
N PHE A 124 0.51 -8.44 -12.31
CA PHE A 124 1.49 -7.63 -11.60
C PHE A 124 1.48 -6.20 -12.15
N ALA A 125 1.19 -5.24 -11.28
CA ALA A 125 1.18 -3.82 -11.57
C ALA A 125 1.96 -3.10 -10.46
N PRO A 126 3.29 -2.95 -10.59
CA PRO A 126 4.12 -2.36 -9.53
C PRO A 126 3.72 -0.91 -9.27
N HIS A 127 4.07 -0.41 -8.11
CA HIS A 127 4.06 1.03 -7.88
C HIS A 127 4.94 1.73 -8.92
N PHE A 128 4.55 2.91 -9.29
CA PHE A 128 5.33 3.77 -10.16
C PHE A 128 5.44 5.17 -9.55
N GLY A 129 6.42 5.90 -9.98
CA GLY A 129 6.65 7.29 -9.60
C GLY A 129 6.81 8.17 -10.83
N TRP A 130 7.05 9.43 -10.60
CA TRP A 130 7.41 10.39 -11.65
C TRP A 130 8.48 11.33 -11.13
N LYS A 131 9.24 11.90 -12.07
CA LYS A 131 10.32 12.83 -11.72
C LYS A 131 9.75 14.09 -11.11
N SER A 132 10.39 14.56 -10.03
CA SER A 132 10.10 15.86 -9.44
C SER A 132 10.35 16.99 -10.43
N LYS A 133 9.68 18.12 -10.22
CA LYS A 133 9.92 19.34 -11.03
C LYS A 133 11.36 19.81 -10.88
N LYS A 134 11.92 19.71 -9.66
CA LYS A 134 13.32 20.04 -9.37
C LYS A 134 14.29 19.19 -10.18
N LEU A 135 14.14 17.86 -10.17
CA LEU A 135 15.01 16.96 -10.93
C LEU A 135 14.86 17.14 -12.45
N LEU A 136 13.68 17.58 -12.94
CA LEU A 136 13.50 17.91 -14.35
C LEU A 136 14.17 19.22 -14.73
N ALA A 137 14.17 20.22 -13.85
CA ALA A 137 14.80 21.52 -14.08
C ALA A 137 16.33 21.45 -13.92
N GLU A 138 16.81 20.68 -12.95
CA GLU A 138 18.22 20.56 -12.57
C GLU A 138 18.66 19.09 -12.54
N PRO A 139 18.72 18.39 -13.70
CA PRO A 139 18.99 16.95 -13.73
C PRO A 139 20.40 16.57 -13.25
N ASN A 140 21.32 17.54 -13.22
CA ASN A 140 22.72 17.36 -12.81
C ASN A 140 23.01 18.01 -11.44
N ALA A 141 21.97 18.38 -10.66
CA ALA A 141 22.17 18.93 -9.32
C ALA A 141 23.05 17.99 -8.46
N SER A 142 24.05 18.56 -7.80
CA SER A 142 24.96 17.77 -6.98
C SER A 142 24.21 17.14 -5.80
N TYR A 143 24.53 15.87 -5.51
CA TYR A 143 24.08 15.20 -4.31
C TYR A 143 24.43 15.97 -3.03
N GLN A 144 25.60 16.64 -3.01
CA GLN A 144 26.08 17.39 -1.85
C GLN A 144 25.21 18.63 -1.55
N ASP A 145 24.59 19.21 -2.57
CA ASP A 145 23.79 20.44 -2.45
C ASP A 145 22.36 20.18 -1.99
N ARG A 146 21.96 18.92 -1.83
CA ARG A 146 20.64 18.55 -1.34
C ARG A 146 20.45 18.99 0.10
N LYS A 147 19.30 19.63 0.35
CA LYS A 147 18.97 20.28 1.62
C LYS A 147 18.83 19.31 2.79
N TYR A 148 18.17 18.15 2.55
CA TYR A 148 17.86 17.19 3.61
C TYR A 148 18.88 16.04 3.63
N GLY A 149 19.32 15.65 4.82
CA GLY A 149 20.23 14.52 4.97
C GLY A 149 19.50 13.20 4.73
N LEU A 150 18.62 12.84 5.64
CA LEU A 150 17.77 11.64 5.56
C LEU A 150 16.31 12.05 5.75
N PHE A 151 15.46 11.64 4.83
CA PHE A 151 14.02 11.93 4.87
C PHE A 151 13.18 10.65 4.94
N PHE A 152 12.19 10.64 5.83
CA PHE A 152 11.22 9.55 5.99
C PHE A 152 9.78 10.08 5.90
N PRO A 153 9.13 10.01 4.72
CA PRO A 153 7.75 10.43 4.52
C PRO A 153 6.75 9.36 4.98
N ALA A 154 6.46 9.33 6.26
CA ALA A 154 5.47 8.42 6.83
C ALA A 154 4.98 8.92 8.19
N SER A 155 3.72 8.69 8.52
CA SER A 155 3.20 8.90 9.88
C SER A 155 3.79 7.91 10.87
N ASN A 156 4.00 8.36 12.10
CA ASN A 156 4.20 7.47 13.23
C ASN A 156 2.84 6.95 13.71
N VAL A 157 2.78 5.69 14.07
CA VAL A 157 1.59 5.07 14.68
C VAL A 157 1.94 4.72 16.11
N ARG A 158 1.14 5.20 17.04
CA ARG A 158 1.29 4.86 18.45
C ARG A 158 0.75 3.45 18.69
N TRP A 159 1.65 2.55 19.05
CA TRP A 159 1.31 1.16 19.25
C TRP A 159 0.20 0.95 20.28
N GLU A 160 0.37 1.57 21.45
CA GLU A 160 -0.46 1.31 22.63
C GLU A 160 -1.89 1.88 22.50
N GLU A 161 -2.04 3.04 21.91
CA GLU A 161 -3.33 3.71 21.78
C GLU A 161 -4.07 3.31 20.51
N ASP A 162 -3.35 3.21 19.36
CA ASP A 162 -3.99 3.04 18.05
C ASP A 162 -4.22 1.57 17.70
N VAL A 163 -3.41 0.65 18.20
CA VAL A 163 -3.44 -0.76 17.78
C VAL A 163 -4.06 -1.66 18.85
N ALA A 164 -3.65 -1.57 20.11
CA ALA A 164 -4.21 -2.40 21.18
C ALA A 164 -5.72 -2.15 21.35
N CYS A 165 -6.17 -0.91 21.22
CA CYS A 165 -7.59 -0.55 21.32
C CYS A 165 -8.45 -1.12 20.19
N ARG A 166 -7.86 -1.40 19.03
CA ARG A 166 -8.60 -1.92 17.86
C ARG A 166 -8.89 -3.42 17.95
N TYR A 167 -8.12 -4.16 18.76
CA TYR A 167 -8.19 -5.63 18.81
C TYR A 167 -8.42 -6.19 20.23
N PRO A 168 -9.39 -5.66 21.01
CA PRO A 168 -9.64 -6.11 22.39
C PRO A 168 -10.13 -7.56 22.45
N GLY A 169 -10.65 -8.09 21.34
CA GLY A 169 -11.17 -9.47 21.23
C GLY A 169 -10.11 -10.53 20.90
N LEU A 170 -8.85 -10.15 20.69
CA LEU A 170 -7.79 -11.12 20.40
C LEU A 170 -7.37 -11.85 21.67
N THR A 171 -7.91 -13.03 21.91
CA THR A 171 -7.72 -13.80 23.17
C THR A 171 -7.43 -15.28 22.89
N GLY A 172 -7.01 -16.01 23.93
CA GLY A 172 -6.84 -17.47 23.88
C GLY A 172 -5.84 -17.95 22.82
N ALA A 173 -6.18 -19.04 22.16
CA ALA A 173 -5.31 -19.67 21.16
C ALA A 173 -4.99 -18.73 19.99
N LEU A 174 -5.96 -17.94 19.52
CA LEU A 174 -5.74 -17.00 18.42
C LEU A 174 -4.70 -15.93 18.77
N ARG A 175 -4.69 -15.47 20.01
CA ARG A 175 -3.65 -14.54 20.49
C ARG A 175 -2.27 -15.18 20.49
N THR A 176 -2.17 -16.42 21.00
CA THR A 176 -0.90 -17.18 21.01
C THR A 176 -0.36 -17.37 19.59
N ILE A 177 -1.22 -17.78 18.65
CA ILE A 177 -0.86 -17.93 17.23
C ILE A 177 -0.38 -16.61 16.65
N ALA A 178 -1.08 -15.51 16.93
CA ALA A 178 -0.69 -14.18 16.45
C ALA A 178 0.68 -13.75 17.00
N GLU A 179 0.93 -13.92 18.30
CA GLU A 179 2.20 -13.57 18.93
C GLU A 179 3.37 -14.42 18.41
N GLU A 180 3.16 -15.70 18.16
CA GLU A 180 4.18 -16.55 17.54
C GLU A 180 4.43 -16.21 16.07
N THR A 181 3.38 -15.87 15.34
CA THR A 181 3.51 -15.39 13.96
C THR A 181 4.30 -14.09 13.90
N ILE A 182 4.03 -13.14 14.81
CA ILE A 182 4.81 -11.89 14.94
C ILE A 182 6.28 -12.22 15.20
N ARG A 183 6.58 -13.10 16.17
CA ARG A 183 7.96 -13.47 16.48
C ARG A 183 8.67 -14.02 15.26
N LEU A 184 8.04 -14.94 14.55
CA LEU A 184 8.59 -15.53 13.32
C LEU A 184 8.86 -14.48 12.24
N LEU A 185 7.96 -13.51 12.05
CA LEU A 185 8.12 -12.42 11.08
C LEU A 185 9.22 -11.42 11.46
N LEU A 186 9.48 -11.23 12.75
CA LEU A 186 10.59 -10.38 13.22
C LEU A 186 11.95 -11.05 13.11
N GLU A 187 11.99 -12.38 13.18
CA GLU A 187 13.19 -13.20 12.97
C GLU A 187 13.48 -13.43 11.49
N HIS A 188 12.44 -13.62 10.68
CA HIS A 188 12.47 -13.93 9.25
C HIS A 188 11.74 -12.88 8.45
N THR A 189 12.39 -11.76 8.23
CA THR A 189 11.78 -10.60 7.57
C THR A 189 11.48 -10.81 6.09
N GLU A 190 12.00 -11.86 5.46
CA GLU A 190 11.83 -12.23 4.05
C GLU A 190 10.53 -13.00 3.77
N ILE A 191 9.91 -13.62 4.77
CA ILE A 191 8.70 -14.43 4.56
C ILE A 191 7.42 -13.57 4.62
N PRO A 192 6.39 -13.89 3.82
CA PRO A 192 5.08 -13.26 3.93
C PRO A 192 4.34 -13.64 5.21
N LEU A 193 3.40 -12.82 5.63
CA LEU A 193 2.61 -13.04 6.85
C LEU A 193 1.84 -14.37 6.78
N GLU A 194 1.23 -14.67 5.65
CA GLU A 194 0.47 -15.90 5.43
C GLU A 194 1.34 -17.17 5.53
N GLU A 195 2.58 -17.13 5.03
CA GLU A 195 3.52 -18.24 5.14
C GLU A 195 4.00 -18.43 6.60
N ALA A 196 4.20 -17.33 7.32
CA ALA A 196 4.52 -17.37 8.75
C ALA A 196 3.37 -17.98 9.57
N MET A 197 2.13 -17.59 9.27
CA MET A 197 0.93 -18.13 9.91
C MET A 197 0.81 -19.64 9.68
N GLU A 198 0.96 -20.09 8.45
CA GLU A 198 0.93 -21.52 8.11
C GLU A 198 2.03 -22.32 8.85
N ALA A 199 3.25 -21.75 8.92
CA ALA A 199 4.35 -22.38 9.63
C ALA A 199 4.06 -22.54 11.12
N VAL A 200 3.44 -21.56 11.75
CA VAL A 200 3.03 -21.62 13.16
C VAL A 200 1.95 -22.69 13.35
N LEU A 201 0.88 -22.67 12.55
CA LEU A 201 -0.19 -23.66 12.64
C LEU A 201 0.31 -25.09 12.42
N THR A 202 1.22 -25.30 11.47
CA THR A 202 1.84 -26.60 11.21
C THR A 202 2.60 -27.10 12.45
N ARG A 203 3.30 -26.23 13.20
CA ARG A 203 3.98 -26.60 14.45
C ARG A 203 3.02 -27.05 15.53
N TYR A 204 1.78 -26.56 15.53
CA TYR A 204 0.73 -27.00 16.44
C TYR A 204 0.07 -28.33 16.00
N GLY A 205 0.49 -28.91 14.88
CA GLY A 205 0.00 -30.21 14.39
C GLY A 205 -1.34 -30.12 13.67
N GLU A 206 -1.73 -28.92 13.23
CA GLU A 206 -2.96 -28.70 12.48
C GLU A 206 -2.89 -29.39 11.10
N THR A 207 -3.95 -30.05 10.72
CA THR A 207 -4.04 -30.80 9.45
C THR A 207 -4.72 -30.00 8.34
N GLU A 208 -5.63 -29.10 8.68
CA GLU A 208 -6.36 -28.22 7.74
C GLU A 208 -5.71 -26.81 7.71
N VAL A 209 -4.39 -26.80 7.56
CA VAL A 209 -3.56 -25.57 7.71
C VAL A 209 -4.05 -24.44 6.82
N LEU A 210 -4.44 -24.72 5.57
CA LEU A 210 -4.83 -23.66 4.64
C LEU A 210 -6.12 -22.95 5.07
N GLU A 211 -7.14 -23.72 5.49
CA GLU A 211 -8.43 -23.19 5.90
C GLU A 211 -8.30 -22.42 7.21
N LEU A 212 -7.63 -23.02 8.18
CA LEU A 212 -7.38 -22.39 9.49
C LEU A 212 -6.50 -21.15 9.37
N SER A 213 -5.50 -21.15 8.46
CA SER A 213 -4.69 -19.97 8.17
C SER A 213 -5.54 -18.82 7.63
N ARG A 214 -6.48 -19.11 6.73
CA ARG A 214 -7.40 -18.10 6.21
C ARG A 214 -8.23 -17.47 7.33
N GLU A 215 -8.83 -18.29 8.19
CA GLU A 215 -9.62 -17.82 9.33
C GLU A 215 -8.77 -16.99 10.31
N CYS A 216 -7.57 -17.44 10.64
CA CYS A 216 -6.65 -16.70 11.50
C CYS A 216 -6.19 -15.38 10.86
N LEU A 217 -5.95 -15.35 9.55
CA LEU A 217 -5.58 -14.14 8.81
C LEU A 217 -6.72 -13.12 8.78
N GLU A 218 -7.95 -13.57 8.63
CA GLU A 218 -9.14 -12.71 8.70
C GLU A 218 -9.33 -12.13 10.11
N ALA A 219 -9.10 -12.92 11.15
CA ALA A 219 -9.31 -12.54 12.53
C ALA A 219 -8.15 -11.73 13.15
N ALA A 220 -6.89 -12.04 12.81
CA ALA A 220 -5.70 -11.48 13.46
C ALA A 220 -4.68 -10.87 12.49
N GLY A 221 -4.84 -11.07 11.18
CA GLY A 221 -3.82 -10.66 10.21
C GLY A 221 -3.56 -9.16 10.20
N GLU A 222 -4.56 -8.33 10.43
CA GLU A 222 -4.39 -6.88 10.52
C GLU A 222 -3.57 -6.49 11.76
N TYR A 223 -3.85 -7.10 12.92
CA TYR A 223 -3.08 -6.91 14.15
C TYR A 223 -1.61 -7.26 13.95
N ILE A 224 -1.33 -8.44 13.39
CA ILE A 224 0.03 -8.93 13.15
C ILE A 224 0.78 -7.98 12.23
N ASP A 225 0.16 -7.60 11.12
CA ASP A 225 0.77 -6.71 10.13
C ASP A 225 1.08 -5.33 10.70
N PHE A 226 0.14 -4.71 11.41
CA PHE A 226 0.37 -3.43 12.08
C PHE A 226 1.50 -3.53 13.10
N TYR A 227 1.54 -4.60 13.90
CA TYR A 227 2.62 -4.81 14.85
C TYR A 227 3.99 -4.81 14.18
N VAL A 228 4.14 -5.66 13.16
CA VAL A 228 5.43 -5.81 12.45
C VAL A 228 5.85 -4.50 11.78
N ARG A 229 4.90 -3.79 11.18
CA ARG A 229 5.17 -2.49 10.54
C ARG A 229 5.67 -1.45 11.52
N ILE A 230 4.96 -1.29 12.63
CA ILE A 230 5.27 -0.28 13.65
C ILE A 230 6.61 -0.61 14.30
N TYR A 231 6.79 -1.87 14.70
CA TYR A 231 8.04 -2.32 15.30
C TYR A 231 9.24 -2.07 14.38
N ALA A 232 9.17 -2.49 13.12
CA ALA A 232 10.25 -2.31 12.17
C ALA A 232 10.59 -0.83 11.94
N ARG A 233 9.57 0.02 11.78
CA ARG A 233 9.76 1.47 11.63
C ARG A 233 10.40 2.10 12.85
N ASN A 234 9.83 1.85 14.03
CA ASN A 234 10.32 2.42 15.27
C ASN A 234 11.77 1.99 15.55
N LYS A 235 12.08 0.70 15.36
CA LYS A 235 13.43 0.16 15.53
C LYS A 235 14.45 0.88 14.65
N VAL A 236 14.15 1.06 13.37
CA VAL A 236 15.05 1.72 12.41
C VAL A 236 15.22 3.21 12.76
N ILE A 237 14.13 3.93 12.98
CA ILE A 237 14.19 5.37 13.27
C ILE A 237 14.94 5.63 14.58
N ARG A 238 14.63 4.88 15.66
CA ARG A 238 15.34 5.01 16.93
C ARG A 238 16.83 4.70 16.80
N ALA A 239 17.19 3.65 16.08
CA ALA A 239 18.60 3.32 15.85
C ALA A 239 19.36 4.47 15.17
N LEU A 240 18.75 5.13 14.18
CA LEU A 240 19.33 6.27 13.47
C LEU A 240 19.47 7.48 14.42
N LEU A 241 18.41 7.84 15.11
CA LEU A 241 18.41 8.99 16.04
C LEU A 241 19.43 8.81 17.18
N ASN A 242 19.48 7.61 17.77
CA ASN A 242 20.42 7.30 18.86
C ASN A 242 21.88 7.21 18.37
N ALA A 243 22.10 6.97 17.08
CA ALA A 243 23.42 7.08 16.44
C ALA A 243 23.80 8.53 16.11
N GLY A 244 22.99 9.52 16.47
CA GLY A 244 23.24 10.94 16.17
C GLY A 244 22.96 11.33 14.71
N ILE A 245 22.21 10.51 13.98
CA ILE A 245 21.82 10.79 12.60
C ILE A 245 20.53 11.58 12.60
N THR A 246 20.55 12.76 12.01
CA THR A 246 19.34 13.58 11.86
C THR A 246 18.39 12.95 10.85
N VAL A 247 17.17 12.64 11.31
CA VAL A 247 16.08 12.12 10.49
C VAL A 247 15.03 13.20 10.34
N THR A 248 14.79 13.63 9.12
CA THR A 248 13.69 14.52 8.78
C THR A 248 12.46 13.68 8.47
N VAL A 249 11.33 13.98 9.11
CA VAL A 249 10.08 13.23 8.95
C VAL A 249 8.94 14.14 8.49
N CYS A 250 7.96 13.57 7.81
CA CYS A 250 6.69 14.19 7.52
C CYS A 250 5.58 13.16 7.74
N GLY A 251 4.57 13.53 8.51
CA GLY A 251 3.46 12.67 8.90
C GLY A 251 3.00 12.94 10.31
N ARG A 252 1.92 12.32 10.72
CA ARG A 252 1.30 12.51 12.04
C ARG A 252 2.09 11.84 13.16
N ASN A 253 1.89 12.30 14.38
CA ASN A 253 2.32 11.69 15.65
C ASN A 253 3.84 11.60 15.87
N TRP A 254 4.64 12.41 15.19
CA TRP A 254 6.09 12.43 15.39
C TRP A 254 6.53 13.26 16.62
N SER A 255 5.73 14.25 17.04
CA SER A 255 6.05 15.12 18.18
C SER A 255 6.27 14.36 19.49
N GLU A 256 5.58 13.25 19.66
CA GLU A 256 5.62 12.42 20.86
C GLU A 256 6.50 11.17 20.71
N PHE A 257 7.14 11.00 19.55
CA PHE A 257 8.00 9.85 19.26
C PHE A 257 9.29 9.81 20.08
N PRO A 258 10.02 10.93 20.33
CA PRO A 258 11.28 10.90 21.06
C PRO A 258 11.10 10.54 22.54
N GLU A 259 11.84 9.52 23.01
CA GLU A 259 11.85 9.08 24.40
C GLU A 259 12.97 9.74 25.24
N ASN A 260 13.98 10.27 24.56
CA ASN A 260 15.15 10.89 25.20
C ASN A 260 15.61 12.15 24.47
N GLU A 261 16.56 12.88 25.06
CA GLU A 261 17.07 14.14 24.51
C GLU A 261 17.85 13.94 23.21
N THR A 262 18.58 12.84 23.05
CA THR A 262 19.31 12.52 21.83
C THR A 262 18.36 12.33 20.66
N GLU A 263 17.31 11.56 20.85
CA GLU A 263 16.27 11.38 19.82
C GLU A 263 15.61 12.71 19.46
N ARG A 264 15.30 13.53 20.47
CA ARG A 264 14.69 14.86 20.28
C ARG A 264 15.58 15.81 19.50
N ALA A 265 16.88 15.80 19.79
CA ALA A 265 17.86 16.66 19.12
C ALA A 265 18.07 16.31 17.65
N HIS A 266 17.84 15.04 17.27
CA HIS A 266 18.09 14.56 15.91
C HIS A 266 16.80 14.30 15.09
N LEU A 267 15.60 14.50 15.66
CA LEU A 267 14.34 14.41 14.92
C LEU A 267 13.92 15.78 14.39
N GLN A 268 13.77 15.90 13.08
CA GLN A 268 13.24 17.09 12.42
C GLN A 268 11.87 16.80 11.83
N ILE A 269 10.86 17.56 12.21
CA ILE A 269 9.49 17.40 11.73
C ILE A 269 9.18 18.52 10.74
N LEU A 270 8.91 18.18 9.48
CA LEU A 270 8.50 19.17 8.46
C LEU A 270 7.03 19.55 8.58
N GLY A 271 6.19 18.64 9.08
CA GLY A 271 4.77 18.85 9.26
C GLY A 271 4.00 17.53 9.40
N GLU A 272 2.73 17.63 9.74
CA GLU A 272 1.86 16.46 9.87
C GLU A 272 1.36 15.94 8.52
N GLU A 273 1.26 16.83 7.54
CA GLU A 273 0.81 16.51 6.20
C GLU A 273 1.57 17.35 5.17
N LEU A 274 2.01 16.71 4.11
CA LEU A 274 2.47 17.36 2.89
C LEU A 274 1.64 16.83 1.72
N PRO A 275 1.18 17.71 0.82
CA PRO A 275 0.67 17.26 -0.46
C PRO A 275 1.66 16.32 -1.15
N TYR A 276 1.17 15.31 -1.85
CA TYR A 276 2.05 14.27 -2.40
C TYR A 276 3.10 14.85 -3.37
N GLU A 277 2.73 15.83 -4.20
CA GLU A 277 3.69 16.52 -5.08
C GLU A 277 4.81 17.22 -4.29
N GLU A 278 4.48 17.87 -3.18
CA GLU A 278 5.49 18.49 -2.32
C GLU A 278 6.40 17.46 -1.64
N ALA A 279 5.84 16.33 -1.22
CA ALA A 279 6.63 15.23 -0.66
C ALA A 279 7.64 14.69 -1.67
N ILE A 280 7.29 14.60 -2.96
CA ILE A 280 8.20 14.22 -4.05
C ILE A 280 9.34 15.25 -4.19
N GLU A 281 9.04 16.55 -4.10
CA GLU A 281 10.10 17.58 -4.17
C GLU A 281 11.06 17.51 -2.97
N VAL A 282 10.54 17.22 -1.76
CA VAL A 282 11.38 16.98 -0.57
C VAL A 282 12.22 15.71 -0.74
N MET A 283 11.63 14.63 -1.27
CA MET A 283 12.39 13.40 -1.57
C MET A 283 13.53 13.67 -2.57
N ALA A 284 13.26 14.45 -3.62
CA ALA A 284 14.25 14.83 -4.62
C ALA A 284 15.38 15.70 -4.04
N ASP A 285 15.07 16.51 -3.02
CA ASP A 285 16.02 17.36 -2.31
C ASP A 285 16.64 16.69 -1.06
N SER A 286 16.46 15.40 -0.92
CA SER A 286 17.03 14.60 0.16
C SER A 286 18.21 13.77 -0.32
N LYS A 287 19.27 13.69 0.50
CA LYS A 287 20.44 12.83 0.21
C LYS A 287 20.05 11.35 0.27
N VAL A 288 19.21 10.98 1.23
CA VAL A 288 18.71 9.64 1.40
C VAL A 288 17.20 9.71 1.68
N VAL A 289 16.42 8.91 0.96
CA VAL A 289 15.02 8.67 1.28
C VAL A 289 14.90 7.30 1.92
N LEU A 290 14.44 7.27 3.16
CA LEU A 290 14.28 6.02 3.90
C LEU A 290 12.97 5.33 3.51
N ASN A 291 13.07 4.04 3.21
CA ASN A 291 11.92 3.17 2.99
C ASN A 291 11.95 1.98 3.94
N VAL A 292 10.96 1.88 4.83
CA VAL A 292 10.80 0.76 5.77
C VAL A 292 9.46 0.08 5.46
N MET A 293 9.51 -0.99 4.67
CA MET A 293 8.35 -1.68 4.10
C MET A 293 8.44 -3.20 4.32
N PRO A 294 8.25 -3.68 5.55
CA PRO A 294 8.43 -5.11 5.86
C PRO A 294 7.36 -6.02 5.25
N TRP A 295 6.30 -5.50 4.68
CA TRP A 295 5.16 -6.28 4.17
C TRP A 295 5.15 -6.51 2.67
N PHE A 296 5.92 -5.79 1.86
CA PHE A 296 6.15 -6.11 0.46
C PHE A 296 7.37 -7.02 0.34
N LYS A 297 7.21 -8.19 -0.27
CA LYS A 297 8.25 -9.22 -0.36
C LYS A 297 8.74 -9.44 -1.79
N ASP A 298 7.89 -9.22 -2.79
CA ASP A 298 8.20 -9.36 -4.22
C ASP A 298 7.49 -8.24 -5.01
N GLY A 299 7.67 -7.03 -4.53
CA GLY A 299 7.11 -5.81 -5.07
C GLY A 299 7.95 -4.59 -4.71
N SER A 300 7.43 -3.41 -5.00
CA SER A 300 8.08 -2.14 -4.66
C SER A 300 7.09 -1.16 -4.04
N HIS A 301 7.60 -0.07 -3.52
CA HIS A 301 6.82 1.03 -2.98
C HIS A 301 7.09 2.30 -3.79
N GLU A 302 6.12 3.22 -3.83
CA GLU A 302 6.24 4.48 -4.56
C GLU A 302 7.45 5.34 -4.15
N ARG A 303 7.95 5.18 -2.92
CA ARG A 303 9.15 5.88 -2.44
C ARG A 303 10.45 5.42 -3.12
N ILE A 304 10.42 4.30 -3.83
CA ILE A 304 11.58 3.71 -4.51
C ILE A 304 11.47 3.93 -6.03
N ALA A 305 10.27 4.15 -6.53
CA ALA A 305 9.99 4.37 -7.95
C ALA A 305 10.24 5.85 -8.39
#